data_3e71b25aabd0c4d352ca38c71cec95fd
#
_entry.id   3e71b25aabd0c4d352ca38c71cec95fd
#
_cell.length_a   1.000
_cell.length_b   1.000
_cell.length_c   1.000
_cell.angle_alpha   90.00
_cell.angle_beta   90.00
_cell.angle_gamma   90.00
#
_symmetry.space_group_name_H-M   'P 1'
#
loop_
_entity.id
_entity.type
_entity.pdbx_description
1 polymer ?
#
loop_
_entity_poly.entity_id
_entity_poly.type
_entity_poly.pdbx_seq_one_letter_code
_entity_poly.pdbx_strand_id
1 'polypeptide(L)'
;MKKINWDLEIEILKKYVFEDKLSYKEIGRIYNCSDTNIKRVMIRRGIELPIKSKNHGKEPHNKNTNKDYFCLNCGTLLRNTKNRKHKYCSNKCLQEYEYKMWVEKYKKDNSIAKTTKWGQIPTNLKHYIFEKYEYKCCLCDWSKKNPFTNTLPLEIDHINGNSNDNSEENLRLLCPNCHSLTSTYRGANRGNGRNITWHIKE
;
A
#
# COMPACT_ATOMS: atom_id res chain seq x y z
N MET A 1 -27.09 -30.33 25.92
CA MET A 1 -25.84 -31.13 25.90
C MET A 1 -25.24 -31.11 27.31
N LYS A 2 -24.98 -32.27 27.93
CA LYS A 2 -24.32 -32.33 29.26
C LYS A 2 -22.91 -31.73 29.13
N LYS A 3 -22.55 -30.81 30.00
CA LYS A 3 -21.21 -30.21 30.04
C LYS A 3 -20.25 -31.26 30.59
N ILE A 4 -19.21 -31.59 29.81
CA ILE A 4 -18.20 -32.58 30.20
C ILE A 4 -17.35 -32.01 31.32
N ASN A 5 -17.24 -32.73 32.43
CA ASN A 5 -16.32 -32.38 33.52
C ASN A 5 -14.94 -32.97 33.21
N TRP A 6 -14.09 -32.19 32.55
CA TRP A 6 -12.77 -32.62 32.14
C TRP A 6 -11.80 -32.93 33.27
N ASP A 7 -12.07 -32.50 34.50
CA ASP A 7 -11.20 -32.78 35.65
C ASP A 7 -11.38 -34.24 36.10
N LEU A 8 -12.57 -34.80 35.94
CA LEU A 8 -12.84 -36.21 36.21
C LEU A 8 -12.40 -37.11 35.04
N GLU A 9 -12.41 -36.61 33.83
CA GLU A 9 -12.13 -37.38 32.62
C GLU A 9 -10.65 -37.36 32.20
N ILE A 10 -9.82 -36.59 32.90
CA ILE A 10 -8.45 -36.32 32.45
C ILE A 10 -7.57 -37.57 32.38
N GLU A 11 -7.68 -38.47 33.33
CA GLU A 11 -6.90 -39.72 33.36
C GLU A 11 -7.33 -40.70 32.25
N ILE A 12 -8.64 -40.75 31.95
CA ILE A 12 -9.16 -41.52 30.85
C ILE A 12 -8.68 -40.93 29.52
N LEU A 13 -8.69 -39.62 29.43
CA LEU A 13 -8.16 -38.94 28.24
C LEU A 13 -6.68 -39.20 27.98
N LYS A 14 -5.87 -39.20 29.05
CA LYS A 14 -4.44 -39.59 28.96
C LYS A 14 -4.30 -41.02 28.47
N LYS A 15 -5.06 -41.97 29.05
CA LYS A 15 -5.05 -43.35 28.62
C LYS A 15 -5.35 -43.48 27.13
N TYR A 16 -6.41 -42.89 26.64
CA TYR A 16 -6.75 -42.91 25.22
C TYR A 16 -5.66 -42.37 24.31
N VAL A 17 -4.93 -41.33 24.73
CA VAL A 17 -3.90 -40.69 23.92
C VAL A 17 -2.58 -41.44 23.97
N PHE A 18 -2.13 -41.91 25.17
CA PHE A 18 -0.77 -42.42 25.34
C PHE A 18 -0.72 -43.93 25.34
N GLU A 19 -1.72 -44.62 25.88
CA GLU A 19 -1.76 -46.10 25.95
C GLU A 19 -2.49 -46.66 24.74
N ASP A 20 -3.74 -46.25 24.50
CA ASP A 20 -4.57 -46.78 23.41
C ASP A 20 -4.23 -46.16 22.06
N LYS A 21 -3.40 -45.09 22.03
CA LYS A 21 -2.92 -44.36 20.83
C LYS A 21 -4.05 -43.90 19.88
N LEU A 22 -5.23 -43.59 20.44
CA LEU A 22 -6.34 -43.12 19.66
C LEU A 22 -6.04 -41.73 19.09
N SER A 23 -6.52 -41.47 17.89
CA SER A 23 -6.41 -40.15 17.30
C SER A 23 -7.35 -39.15 18.00
N TYR A 24 -6.98 -37.87 18.04
CA TYR A 24 -7.84 -36.82 18.63
C TYR A 24 -9.23 -36.76 17.98
N LYS A 25 -9.37 -37.22 16.74
CA LYS A 25 -10.65 -37.29 16.03
C LYS A 25 -11.51 -38.44 16.58
N GLU A 26 -10.94 -39.59 16.89
CA GLU A 26 -11.64 -40.71 17.50
C GLU A 26 -12.07 -40.40 18.93
N ILE A 27 -11.18 -39.80 19.71
CA ILE A 27 -11.49 -39.33 21.07
C ILE A 27 -12.60 -38.29 21.03
N GLY A 28 -12.53 -37.35 20.06
CA GLY A 28 -13.57 -36.35 19.84
C GLY A 28 -14.94 -36.96 19.57
N ARG A 29 -15.00 -38.10 18.85
CA ARG A 29 -16.25 -38.85 18.64
C ARG A 29 -16.78 -39.45 19.94
N ILE A 30 -15.90 -40.05 20.77
CA ILE A 30 -16.30 -40.64 22.08
C ILE A 30 -16.92 -39.56 22.97
N TYR A 31 -16.33 -38.40 23.02
CA TYR A 31 -16.78 -37.26 23.86
C TYR A 31 -17.79 -36.34 23.16
N ASN A 32 -18.21 -36.67 21.93
CA ASN A 32 -19.06 -35.83 21.09
C ASN A 32 -18.61 -34.36 21.02
N CYS A 33 -17.31 -34.18 20.76
CA CYS A 33 -16.68 -32.87 20.62
C CYS A 33 -15.61 -32.86 19.51
N SER A 34 -15.12 -31.66 19.14
CA SER A 34 -14.09 -31.55 18.12
C SER A 34 -12.71 -32.01 18.60
N ASP A 35 -11.88 -32.50 17.68
CA ASP A 35 -10.47 -32.84 17.92
C ASP A 35 -9.66 -31.65 18.46
N THR A 36 -10.00 -30.46 18.01
CA THR A 36 -9.41 -29.20 18.49
C THR A 36 -9.74 -28.95 19.97
N ASN A 37 -10.94 -29.34 20.41
CA ASN A 37 -11.33 -29.21 21.81
C ASN A 37 -10.53 -30.16 22.71
N ILE A 38 -10.35 -31.41 22.28
CA ILE A 38 -9.50 -32.40 22.99
C ILE A 38 -8.09 -31.86 23.18
N LYS A 39 -7.44 -31.38 22.12
CA LYS A 39 -6.10 -30.78 22.18
C LYS A 39 -6.04 -29.59 23.16
N ARG A 40 -7.04 -28.72 23.10
CA ARG A 40 -7.11 -27.52 23.97
C ARG A 40 -7.28 -27.91 25.45
N VAL A 41 -8.05 -28.95 25.74
CA VAL A 41 -8.23 -29.46 27.10
C VAL A 41 -6.90 -30.02 27.63
N MET A 42 -6.17 -30.81 26.83
CA MET A 42 -4.86 -31.35 27.24
C MET A 42 -3.85 -30.23 27.50
N ILE A 43 -3.69 -29.28 26.60
CA ILE A 43 -2.77 -28.14 26.73
C ILE A 43 -3.08 -27.32 28.00
N ARG A 44 -4.36 -27.01 28.24
CA ARG A 44 -4.76 -26.22 29.42
C ARG A 44 -4.45 -26.91 30.76
N ARG A 45 -4.28 -28.22 30.75
CA ARG A 45 -3.94 -29.03 31.95
C ARG A 45 -2.48 -29.44 31.99
N GLY A 46 -1.65 -28.81 31.17
CA GLY A 46 -0.21 -29.06 31.15
C GLY A 46 0.19 -30.45 30.65
N ILE A 47 -0.68 -31.14 29.90
CA ILE A 47 -0.38 -32.44 29.32
C ILE A 47 0.35 -32.23 27.99
N GLU A 48 1.57 -32.69 27.89
CA GLU A 48 2.31 -32.67 26.63
C GLU A 48 1.63 -33.50 25.57
N LEU A 49 1.39 -32.92 24.41
CA LEU A 49 0.81 -33.66 23.29
C LEU A 49 1.87 -34.60 22.70
N PRO A 50 1.52 -35.86 22.38
CA PRO A 50 2.44 -36.75 21.71
C PRO A 50 2.90 -36.14 20.39
N ILE A 51 4.21 -36.08 20.19
CA ILE A 51 4.80 -35.59 18.95
C ILE A 51 4.33 -36.55 17.85
N LYS A 52 3.56 -36.05 16.88
CA LYS A 52 3.19 -36.83 15.70
C LYS A 52 4.47 -37.38 15.10
N SER A 53 4.62 -38.71 15.07
CA SER A 53 5.62 -39.35 14.24
C SER A 53 5.45 -38.79 12.82
N LYS A 54 6.52 -38.21 12.29
CA LYS A 54 6.54 -37.65 10.93
C LYS A 54 6.08 -38.74 9.99
N ASN A 55 5.03 -38.49 9.21
CA ASN A 55 4.60 -39.39 8.15
C ASN A 55 5.81 -39.84 7.33
N HIS A 56 6.16 -41.11 7.40
CA HIS A 56 7.08 -41.75 6.47
C HIS A 56 6.43 -41.64 5.08
N GLY A 57 7.05 -40.91 4.18
CA GLY A 57 6.69 -41.02 2.77
C GLY A 57 6.71 -39.77 1.90
N LYS A 58 6.97 -38.59 2.43
CA LYS A 58 7.38 -37.46 1.58
C LYS A 58 8.50 -36.73 2.29
N GLU A 59 9.70 -36.81 1.71
CA GLU A 59 10.74 -35.87 2.08
C GLU A 59 10.13 -34.46 2.11
N PRO A 60 10.33 -33.72 3.20
CA PRO A 60 9.90 -32.34 3.17
C PRO A 60 10.66 -31.70 2.00
N HIS A 61 9.93 -31.23 0.98
CA HIS A 61 10.48 -30.29 0.03
C HIS A 61 10.80 -29.00 0.79
N ASN A 62 11.74 -29.12 1.71
CA ASN A 62 12.36 -28.00 2.39
C ASN A 62 13.42 -27.44 1.46
N LYS A 63 12.99 -26.98 0.28
CA LYS A 63 13.71 -25.94 -0.43
C LYS A 63 13.47 -24.66 0.38
N ASN A 64 13.97 -24.66 1.61
CA ASN A 64 14.28 -23.46 2.35
C ASN A 64 15.49 -22.84 1.65
N THR A 65 15.28 -22.37 0.43
CA THR A 65 16.13 -21.32 -0.09
C THR A 65 15.77 -20.12 0.79
N ASN A 66 16.53 -19.93 1.88
CA ASN A 66 16.60 -18.70 2.62
C ASN A 66 17.16 -17.66 1.65
N LYS A 67 16.32 -17.27 0.69
CA LYS A 67 16.65 -16.16 -0.19
C LYS A 67 16.24 -14.93 0.57
N ASP A 68 17.23 -14.16 1.01
CA ASP A 68 16.99 -12.88 1.62
C ASP A 68 16.30 -11.98 0.58
N TYR A 69 15.20 -11.42 0.98
CA TYR A 69 14.44 -10.45 0.18
C TYR A 69 14.63 -9.07 0.79
N PHE A 70 14.93 -8.12 -0.05
CA PHE A 70 15.13 -6.74 0.37
C PHE A 70 14.03 -5.84 -0.20
N CYS A 71 13.66 -4.82 0.55
CA CYS A 71 12.73 -3.79 0.10
C CYS A 71 13.30 -3.09 -1.15
N LEU A 72 12.52 -3.07 -2.23
CA LEU A 72 12.95 -2.47 -3.49
C LEU A 72 13.19 -0.95 -3.40
N ASN A 73 12.62 -0.28 -2.39
CA ASN A 73 12.82 1.16 -2.21
C ASN A 73 13.98 1.49 -1.27
N CYS A 74 14.04 0.89 -0.08
CA CYS A 74 14.99 1.29 0.97
C CYS A 74 16.05 0.22 1.30
N GLY A 75 16.03 -0.95 0.66
CA GLY A 75 17.01 -2.01 0.90
C GLY A 75 16.86 -2.76 2.24
N THR A 76 15.87 -2.45 3.07
CA THR A 76 15.67 -3.15 4.33
C THR A 76 15.33 -4.62 4.09
N LEU A 77 15.92 -5.53 4.88
CA LEU A 77 15.65 -6.96 4.84
C LEU A 77 14.17 -7.24 5.18
N LEU A 78 13.50 -8.00 4.31
CA LEU A 78 12.10 -8.35 4.44
C LEU A 78 11.94 -9.72 5.09
N ARG A 79 11.12 -9.83 6.13
CA ARG A 79 10.72 -11.09 6.73
C ARG A 79 9.62 -11.72 5.89
N ASN A 80 10.00 -12.45 4.84
CA ASN A 80 9.05 -13.16 4.00
C ASN A 80 8.65 -14.50 4.63
N THR A 81 7.36 -14.83 4.55
CA THR A 81 6.84 -16.13 4.93
C THR A 81 6.59 -16.99 3.68
N LYS A 82 6.44 -18.30 3.84
CA LYS A 82 6.15 -19.22 2.71
C LYS A 82 4.97 -18.75 1.83
N ASN A 83 4.02 -18.04 2.42
CA ASN A 83 2.76 -17.63 1.76
C ASN A 83 2.68 -16.13 1.44
N ARG A 84 3.64 -15.31 1.86
CA ARG A 84 3.65 -13.86 1.60
C ARG A 84 5.04 -13.41 1.20
N LYS A 85 5.15 -13.01 -0.06
CA LYS A 85 6.34 -12.37 -0.62
C LYS A 85 6.08 -10.88 -0.71
N HIS A 86 6.61 -10.14 0.23
CA HIS A 86 6.57 -8.68 0.18
C HIS A 86 7.73 -8.16 -0.67
N LYS A 87 7.46 -7.17 -1.49
CA LYS A 87 8.48 -6.43 -2.26
C LYS A 87 8.92 -5.16 -1.54
N TYR A 88 8.12 -4.68 -0.60
CA TYR A 88 8.32 -3.42 0.14
C TYR A 88 8.10 -3.66 1.62
N CYS A 89 8.83 -2.94 2.48
CA CYS A 89 8.72 -3.05 3.93
C CYS A 89 7.47 -2.33 4.49
N SER A 90 6.91 -1.37 3.74
CA SER A 90 5.74 -0.59 4.13
C SER A 90 5.02 -0.03 2.90
N ASN A 91 3.77 0.43 3.09
CA ASN A 91 3.03 1.16 2.06
C ASN A 91 3.75 2.46 1.64
N LYS A 92 4.43 3.12 2.57
CA LYS A 92 5.25 4.31 2.27
C LYS A 92 6.34 3.97 1.26
N CYS A 93 7.10 2.89 1.48
CA CYS A 93 8.13 2.44 0.54
C CYS A 93 7.56 2.02 -0.82
N LEU A 94 6.37 1.45 -0.86
CA LEU A 94 5.67 1.16 -2.13
C LEU A 94 5.36 2.46 -2.88
N GLN A 95 4.73 3.43 -2.22
CA GLN A 95 4.35 4.71 -2.84
C GLN A 95 5.56 5.50 -3.31
N GLU A 96 6.62 5.58 -2.51
CA GLU A 96 7.87 6.24 -2.89
C GLU A 96 8.54 5.57 -4.10
N TYR A 97 8.54 4.24 -4.15
CA TYR A 97 9.09 3.50 -5.29
C TYR A 97 8.27 3.72 -6.56
N GLU A 98 6.95 3.61 -6.47
CA GLU A 98 6.03 3.85 -7.60
C GLU A 98 6.15 5.28 -8.12
N TYR A 99 6.28 6.26 -7.23
CA TYR A 99 6.51 7.64 -7.60
C TYR A 99 7.85 7.83 -8.34
N LYS A 100 8.95 7.28 -7.84
CA LYS A 100 10.27 7.33 -8.51
C LYS A 100 10.19 6.73 -9.92
N MET A 101 9.58 5.56 -10.03
CA MET A 101 9.40 4.89 -11.33
C MET A 101 8.50 5.69 -12.28
N TRP A 102 7.48 6.38 -11.75
CA TRP A 102 6.64 7.28 -12.52
C TRP A 102 7.43 8.47 -13.03
N VAL A 103 8.26 9.12 -12.20
CA VAL A 103 9.10 10.25 -12.60
C VAL A 103 10.09 9.85 -13.70
N GLU A 104 10.73 8.69 -13.58
CA GLU A 104 11.63 8.18 -14.64
C GLU A 104 10.91 7.97 -15.98
N LYS A 105 9.70 7.45 -15.94
CA LYS A 105 8.87 7.27 -17.15
C LYS A 105 8.45 8.63 -17.73
N TYR A 106 8.02 9.56 -16.88
CA TYR A 106 7.60 10.90 -17.30
C TYR A 106 8.73 11.67 -17.99
N LYS A 107 9.96 11.60 -17.48
CA LYS A 107 11.14 12.22 -18.10
C LYS A 107 11.48 11.64 -19.49
N LYS A 108 11.10 10.38 -19.75
CA LYS A 108 11.27 9.74 -21.06
C LYS A 108 10.12 10.05 -22.01
N ASP A 109 8.91 10.09 -21.48
CA ASP A 109 7.68 10.32 -22.22
C ASP A 109 6.66 11.07 -21.37
N ASN A 110 6.52 12.37 -21.64
CA ASN A 110 5.60 13.23 -20.92
C ASN A 110 4.13 12.94 -21.25
N SER A 111 3.84 12.17 -22.29
CA SER A 111 2.48 11.80 -22.68
C SER A 111 1.74 10.96 -21.64
N ILE A 112 2.46 10.34 -20.69
CA ILE A 112 1.88 9.61 -19.56
C ILE A 112 1.17 10.53 -18.55
N ALA A 113 1.52 11.80 -18.52
CA ALA A 113 0.97 12.80 -17.60
C ALA A 113 -0.26 13.51 -18.17
N LYS A 114 -1.21 12.74 -18.70
CA LYS A 114 -2.44 13.30 -19.28
C LYS A 114 -3.28 14.01 -18.24
N THR A 115 -3.75 15.20 -18.60
CA THR A 115 -4.77 15.93 -17.82
C THR A 115 -6.01 15.05 -17.67
N THR A 116 -6.62 15.04 -16.48
CA THR A 116 -7.86 14.29 -16.24
C THR A 116 -9.00 14.88 -17.08
N LYS A 117 -10.07 14.11 -17.26
CA LYS A 117 -11.29 14.60 -17.95
C LYS A 117 -11.88 15.89 -17.33
N TRP A 118 -11.52 16.20 -16.09
CA TRP A 118 -11.95 17.41 -15.38
C TRP A 118 -10.92 18.54 -15.47
N GLY A 119 -9.90 18.42 -16.32
CA GLY A 119 -8.85 19.40 -16.49
C GLY A 119 -7.88 19.53 -15.32
N GLN A 120 -7.75 18.47 -14.51
CA GLN A 120 -6.83 18.46 -13.38
C GLN A 120 -5.49 17.85 -13.76
N ILE A 121 -4.41 18.45 -13.26
CA ILE A 121 -3.06 17.89 -13.37
C ILE A 121 -2.95 16.64 -12.51
N PRO A 122 -2.33 15.53 -13.02
CA PRO A 122 -2.11 14.33 -12.25
C PRO A 122 -1.34 14.57 -10.95
N THR A 123 -1.71 13.88 -9.87
CA THR A 123 -1.11 14.06 -8.54
C THR A 123 0.42 13.88 -8.55
N ASN A 124 0.92 12.87 -9.26
CA ASN A 124 2.36 12.63 -9.37
C ASN A 124 3.08 13.78 -10.09
N LEU A 125 2.46 14.35 -11.14
CA LEU A 125 3.02 15.50 -11.83
C LEU A 125 3.03 16.73 -10.94
N LYS A 126 1.94 16.97 -10.21
CA LYS A 126 1.87 18.07 -9.23
C LYS A 126 2.99 17.94 -8.21
N HIS A 127 3.18 16.76 -7.63
CA HIS A 127 4.24 16.49 -6.67
C HIS A 127 5.63 16.76 -7.28
N TYR A 128 5.88 16.25 -8.48
CA TYR A 128 7.13 16.44 -9.20
C TYR A 128 7.45 17.92 -9.47
N ILE A 129 6.48 18.71 -9.93
CA ILE A 129 6.69 20.14 -10.19
C ILE A 129 6.96 20.91 -8.89
N PHE A 130 6.24 20.56 -7.80
CA PHE A 130 6.52 21.17 -6.49
C PHE A 130 7.92 20.85 -5.99
N GLU A 131 8.40 19.63 -6.13
CA GLU A 131 9.78 19.25 -5.79
C GLU A 131 10.82 19.93 -6.68
N LYS A 132 10.59 19.97 -8.00
CA LYS A 132 11.49 20.60 -8.98
C LYS A 132 11.75 22.07 -8.65
N TYR A 133 10.74 22.80 -8.18
CA TYR A 133 10.85 24.21 -7.80
C TYR A 133 11.05 24.40 -6.29
N GLU A 134 11.46 23.37 -5.56
CA GLU A 134 11.74 23.43 -4.12
C GLU A 134 10.62 24.07 -3.30
N TYR A 135 9.36 23.89 -3.72
CA TYR A 135 8.19 24.48 -3.08
C TYR A 135 8.22 26.01 -3.03
N LYS A 136 8.77 26.66 -4.06
CA LYS A 136 8.89 28.13 -4.18
C LYS A 136 8.32 28.61 -5.52
N CYS A 137 7.86 29.85 -5.54
CA CYS A 137 7.52 30.53 -6.80
C CYS A 137 8.78 30.71 -7.66
N CYS A 138 8.78 30.26 -8.91
CA CYS A 138 9.95 30.37 -9.78
C CYS A 138 10.29 31.79 -10.23
N LEU A 139 9.43 32.79 -9.99
CA LEU A 139 9.66 34.19 -10.38
C LEU A 139 10.08 35.09 -9.23
N CYS A 140 9.70 34.77 -7.97
CA CYS A 140 9.96 35.66 -6.84
C CYS A 140 10.36 34.91 -5.55
N ASP A 141 10.62 33.60 -5.62
CA ASP A 141 11.03 32.73 -4.50
C ASP A 141 10.06 32.69 -3.31
N TRP A 142 8.83 33.19 -3.50
CA TRP A 142 7.83 33.20 -2.43
C TRP A 142 7.44 31.75 -2.05
N SER A 143 7.46 31.46 -0.73
CA SER A 143 7.22 30.12 -0.18
C SER A 143 6.48 30.13 1.16
N LYS A 144 5.71 31.21 1.44
CA LYS A 144 5.00 31.34 2.72
C LYS A 144 3.76 30.45 2.74
N LYS A 145 3.61 29.67 3.81
CA LYS A 145 2.40 28.89 4.07
C LYS A 145 1.27 29.80 4.55
N ASN A 146 0.06 29.46 4.17
CA ASN A 146 -1.13 30.08 4.72
C ASN A 146 -1.23 29.73 6.22
N PRO A 147 -1.31 30.72 7.13
CA PRO A 147 -1.29 30.46 8.58
C PRO A 147 -2.52 29.69 9.09
N PHE A 148 -3.64 29.74 8.37
CA PHE A 148 -4.89 29.09 8.76
C PHE A 148 -4.98 27.65 8.23
N THR A 149 -4.54 27.41 6.99
CA THR A 149 -4.64 26.09 6.35
C THR A 149 -3.36 25.29 6.37
N ASN A 150 -2.23 25.91 6.76
CA ASN A 150 -0.88 25.37 6.72
C ASN A 150 -0.45 24.84 5.33
N THR A 151 -1.11 25.28 4.27
CA THR A 151 -0.81 24.93 2.87
C THR A 151 0.00 26.01 2.18
N LEU A 152 0.80 25.63 1.19
CA LEU A 152 1.46 26.56 0.27
C LEU A 152 0.49 26.88 -0.87
N PRO A 153 0.00 28.12 -1.03
CA PRO A 153 -0.88 28.52 -2.10
C PRO A 153 -0.10 28.77 -3.41
N LEU A 154 0.67 27.77 -3.83
CA LEU A 154 1.36 27.77 -5.12
C LEU A 154 0.52 27.05 -6.16
N GLU A 155 0.54 27.54 -7.38
CA GLU A 155 -0.21 27.03 -8.52
C GLU A 155 0.72 26.64 -9.65
N ILE A 156 0.39 25.56 -10.36
CA ILE A 156 1.12 25.16 -11.56
C ILE A 156 0.50 25.90 -12.74
N ASP A 157 1.33 26.63 -13.46
CA ASP A 157 0.96 27.40 -14.65
C ASP A 157 1.51 26.73 -15.91
N HIS A 158 0.71 26.69 -16.96
CA HIS A 158 1.11 26.27 -18.30
C HIS A 158 1.58 27.51 -19.08
N ILE A 159 2.89 27.59 -19.36
CA ILE A 159 3.51 28.76 -19.97
C ILE A 159 2.84 29.14 -21.29
N ASN A 160 2.51 28.14 -22.13
CA ASN A 160 1.83 28.34 -23.41
C ASN A 160 0.31 28.46 -23.28
N GLY A 161 -0.27 28.37 -22.08
CA GLY A 161 -1.70 28.40 -21.82
C GLY A 161 -2.47 27.13 -22.19
N ASN A 162 -1.85 26.11 -22.75
CA ASN A 162 -2.50 24.86 -23.10
C ASN A 162 -2.47 23.87 -21.91
N SER A 163 -3.60 23.70 -21.24
CA SER A 163 -3.75 22.82 -20.09
C SER A 163 -3.58 21.31 -20.40
N ASN A 164 -3.48 20.93 -21.66
CA ASN A 164 -3.23 19.55 -22.09
C ASN A 164 -1.75 19.27 -22.34
N ASP A 165 -0.94 20.31 -22.43
CA ASP A 165 0.50 20.20 -22.64
C ASP A 165 1.21 20.17 -21.27
N ASN A 166 1.34 19.00 -20.73
CA ASN A 166 1.99 18.72 -19.46
C ASN A 166 3.49 18.40 -19.62
N SER A 167 4.13 18.91 -20.67
CA SER A 167 5.60 18.81 -20.80
C SER A 167 6.32 19.60 -19.71
N GLU A 168 7.47 19.11 -19.28
CA GLU A 168 8.20 19.69 -18.15
C GLU A 168 8.64 21.14 -18.41
N GLU A 169 8.95 21.43 -19.65
CA GLU A 169 9.38 22.75 -20.13
C GLU A 169 8.24 23.76 -20.15
N ASN A 170 7.01 23.28 -20.30
CA ASN A 170 5.81 24.09 -20.33
C ASN A 170 5.20 24.35 -18.95
N LEU A 171 5.73 23.72 -17.89
CA LEU A 171 5.18 23.83 -16.54
C LEU A 171 6.09 24.65 -15.63
N ARG A 172 5.49 25.56 -14.88
CA ARG A 172 6.16 26.34 -13.84
C ARG A 172 5.30 26.49 -12.59
N LEU A 173 5.95 26.71 -11.45
CA LEU A 173 5.29 26.88 -10.16
C LEU A 173 5.27 28.36 -9.77
N LEU A 174 4.09 28.92 -9.55
CA LEU A 174 3.88 30.36 -9.28
C LEU A 174 3.09 30.59 -8.00
N CYS A 175 3.40 31.70 -7.31
CA CYS A 175 2.49 32.23 -6.30
C CYS A 175 1.29 32.95 -6.97
N PRO A 176 0.17 33.15 -6.26
CA PRO A 176 -1.02 33.79 -6.81
C PRO A 176 -0.74 35.16 -7.46
N ASN A 177 0.14 35.96 -6.86
CA ASN A 177 0.50 37.28 -7.40
C ASN A 177 1.23 37.17 -8.75
N CYS A 178 2.27 36.33 -8.82
CA CYS A 178 3.00 36.14 -10.07
C CYS A 178 2.11 35.48 -11.13
N HIS A 179 1.25 34.54 -10.74
CA HIS A 179 0.33 33.87 -11.65
C HIS A 179 -0.67 34.87 -12.25
N SER A 180 -1.21 35.82 -11.45
CA SER A 180 -2.14 36.83 -11.95
C SER A 180 -1.54 37.77 -12.98
N LEU A 181 -0.23 37.88 -13.06
CA LEU A 181 0.50 38.73 -14.01
C LEU A 181 0.91 38.00 -15.30
N THR A 182 0.57 36.72 -15.46
CA THR A 182 0.89 35.99 -16.68
C THR A 182 -0.05 36.36 -17.84
N SER A 183 0.47 36.28 -19.07
CA SER A 183 -0.32 36.53 -20.29
C SER A 183 -1.46 35.54 -20.50
N THR A 184 -1.37 34.38 -19.83
CA THR A 184 -2.34 33.28 -19.94
C THR A 184 -3.31 33.20 -18.76
N TYR A 185 -3.30 34.19 -17.87
CA TYR A 185 -4.13 34.18 -16.67
C TYR A 185 -5.63 34.27 -16.96
N ARG A 186 -6.43 33.32 -16.48
CA ARG A 186 -7.91 33.30 -16.57
C ARG A 186 -8.45 33.67 -17.98
N GLY A 187 -9.12 34.85 -18.09
CA GLY A 187 -9.75 35.31 -19.32
C GLY A 187 -8.79 35.63 -20.46
N ALA A 188 -7.52 35.95 -20.16
CA ALA A 188 -6.48 36.15 -21.16
C ALA A 188 -6.14 34.86 -21.93
N ASN A 189 -6.42 33.70 -21.35
CA ASN A 189 -6.20 32.39 -21.96
C ASN A 189 -7.42 31.87 -22.75
N ARG A 190 -8.35 32.71 -23.11
CA ARG A 190 -9.57 32.31 -23.83
C ARG A 190 -9.21 31.75 -25.22
N GLY A 191 -9.67 30.52 -25.49
CA GLY A 191 -9.40 29.83 -26.77
C GLY A 191 -8.18 28.90 -26.75
N ASN A 192 -7.36 28.91 -25.70
CA ASN A 192 -6.21 28.02 -25.56
C ASN A 192 -6.55 26.88 -24.58
N GLY A 193 -6.65 25.65 -25.05
CA GLY A 193 -6.60 24.43 -24.25
C GLY A 193 -7.87 23.95 -23.55
N ARG A 194 -8.85 24.76 -23.26
CA ARG A 194 -10.17 24.32 -22.78
C ARG A 194 -11.27 24.76 -23.73
N ASN A 195 -11.89 23.82 -24.44
CA ASN A 195 -13.20 24.05 -25.06
C ASN A 195 -14.26 24.11 -23.94
N ILE A 196 -14.38 25.27 -23.31
CA ILE A 196 -15.52 25.56 -22.44
C ILE A 196 -16.66 25.94 -23.37
N THR A 197 -17.47 25.01 -23.80
CA THR A 197 -18.77 25.24 -24.39
C THR A 197 -19.69 25.74 -23.26
N TRP A 198 -19.72 27.02 -23.05
CA TRP A 198 -20.82 27.66 -22.32
C TRP A 198 -22.03 27.54 -23.25
N HIS A 199 -22.97 26.64 -22.92
CA HIS A 199 -24.30 26.72 -23.49
C HIS A 199 -24.92 28.03 -22.96
N ILE A 200 -24.81 29.09 -23.74
CA ILE A 200 -25.65 30.28 -23.58
C ILE A 200 -27.04 29.75 -23.97
N LYS A 201 -27.89 29.54 -22.98
CA LYS A 201 -29.33 29.40 -23.22
C LYS A 201 -29.83 30.76 -23.64
N GLU A 202 -30.21 30.86 -24.90
CA GLU A 202 -31.06 31.95 -25.38
C GLU A 202 -32.41 31.97 -24.65
#